data_5e00ae5a6a64f095d42b5f0cc47a70e7
#
_entry.id   5e00ae5a6a64f095d42b5f0cc47a70e7
#
_cell.length_a   1.000
_cell.length_b   1.000
_cell.length_c   1.000
_cell.angle_alpha   90.00
_cell.angle_beta   90.00
_cell.angle_gamma   90.00
#
_symmetry.space_group_name_H-M   'P 1'
#
loop_
_entity.id
_entity.type
_entity.pdbx_description
1 polymer ?
#
loop_
_entity_poly.entity_id
_entity_poly.type
_entity_poly.pdbx_seq_one_letter_code
_entity_poly.pdbx_strand_id
1 'polypeptide(L)' 'MIGQPAGIIERAFELAQRSANVEEIRFQLRKEGYSNVDGHLMGRKIRADLVKVIRRVA' A
#
# COMPACT_ATOMS: atom_id res chain seq x y z
N MET A 1 -17.90 -9.30 8.65
CA MET A 1 -17.17 -9.19 8.45
C MET A 1 -16.44 -8.88 8.25
N ILE A 2 -16.16 -8.84 8.38
CA ILE A 2 -15.54 -8.63 8.09
C ILE A 2 -14.30 -8.53 7.88
N GLY A 3 -13.55 -8.76 8.01
CA GLY A 3 -12.13 -8.70 7.90
C GLY A 3 -11.69 -7.93 6.67
N GLN A 4 -10.40 -7.83 6.41
CA GLN A 4 -9.94 -7.22 5.18
C GLN A 4 -10.20 -8.17 4.02
N PRO A 5 -10.82 -7.69 2.95
CA PRO A 5 -11.11 -8.53 1.80
C PRO A 5 -9.85 -8.90 1.03
N ALA A 6 -8.78 -8.14 1.17
CA ALA A 6 -7.55 -8.38 0.43
C ALA A 6 -6.37 -8.38 1.38
N GLY A 7 -5.30 -9.06 1.00
CA GLY A 7 -4.06 -9.00 1.74
C GLY A 7 -3.45 -7.61 1.66
N ILE A 8 -2.49 -7.36 2.55
CA ILE A 8 -1.91 -6.03 2.66
C ILE A 8 -1.24 -5.60 1.35
N ILE A 9 -0.60 -6.52 0.64
CA ILE A 9 0.09 -6.17 -0.59
C ILE A 9 -0.92 -5.79 -1.68
N GLU A 10 -1.97 -6.58 -1.82
CA GLU A 10 -3.01 -6.24 -2.80
C GLU A 10 -3.65 -4.90 -2.49
N ARG A 11 -3.94 -4.68 -1.21
CA ARG A 11 -4.55 -3.42 -0.82
C ARG A 11 -3.61 -2.24 -1.07
N ALA A 12 -2.30 -2.46 -0.85
CA ALA A 12 -1.33 -1.42 -1.11
C ALA A 12 -1.33 -1.01 -2.58
N PHE A 13 -1.43 -1.96 -3.49
CA PHE A 13 -1.48 -1.65 -4.91
C PHE A 13 -2.77 -0.93 -5.29
N GLU A 14 -3.88 -1.30 -4.67
CA GLU A 14 -5.12 -0.56 -4.89
C GLU A 14 -4.98 0.89 -4.45
N LEU A 15 -4.40 1.10 -3.27
CA LEU A 15 -4.21 2.44 -2.75
C LEU A 15 -3.23 3.26 -3.57
N ALA A 16 -2.24 2.59 -4.18
CA ALA A 16 -1.25 3.28 -4.98
C ALA A 16 -1.90 4.02 -6.16
N GLN A 17 -3.06 3.55 -6.61
CA GLN A 17 -3.75 4.18 -7.72
C GLN A 17 -4.35 5.53 -7.36
N ARG A 18 -4.43 5.83 -6.06
CA ARG A 18 -5.01 7.08 -5.61
C ARG A 18 -4.16 7.80 -4.57
N SER A 19 -2.93 7.36 -4.42
CA SER A 19 -2.01 7.97 -3.45
C SER A 19 -0.94 8.75 -4.20
N ALA A 20 -0.44 9.79 -3.56
CA ALA A 20 0.62 10.60 -4.16
C ALA A 20 1.99 10.00 -3.91
N ASN A 21 2.14 9.21 -2.85
CA ASN A 21 3.43 8.63 -2.50
C ASN A 21 3.23 7.42 -1.60
N VAL A 22 4.33 6.71 -1.32
CA VAL A 22 4.28 5.50 -0.51
C VAL A 22 3.88 5.79 0.93
N GLU A 23 4.24 6.96 1.42
CA GLU A 23 3.88 7.33 2.80
C GLU A 23 2.37 7.37 2.99
N GLU A 24 1.66 7.87 2.01
CA GLU A 24 0.20 7.90 2.09
C GLU A 24 -0.37 6.50 2.12
N ILE A 25 0.22 5.60 1.35
CA ILE A 25 -0.22 4.20 1.33
C ILE A 25 -0.05 3.59 2.72
N ARG A 26 1.11 3.79 3.32
CA ARG A 26 1.40 3.25 4.65
C ARG A 26 0.42 3.79 5.68
N PHE A 27 0.19 5.07 5.66
CA PHE A 27 -0.71 5.71 6.59
C PHE A 27 -2.12 5.14 6.47
N GLN A 28 -2.60 5.01 5.25
CA GLN A 28 -3.94 4.51 5.01
C GLN A 28 -4.09 3.05 5.46
N LEU A 29 -3.07 2.23 5.19
CA LEU A 29 -3.10 0.84 5.61
C LEU A 29 -3.20 0.72 7.12
N ARG A 30 -2.48 1.57 7.84
CA ARG A 30 -2.58 1.57 9.30
C ARG A 30 -3.97 1.95 9.76
N LYS A 31 -4.57 2.94 9.12
CA LYS A 31 -5.92 3.35 9.46
C LYS A 31 -6.92 2.23 9.20
N GLU A 32 -6.67 1.41 8.21
CA GLU A 32 -7.58 0.31 7.89
C GLU A 32 -7.38 -0.89 8.79
N GLY A 33 -6.41 -0.84 9.70
CA GLY A 33 -6.24 -1.89 10.69
C GLY A 33 -5.24 -2.96 10.33
N TYR A 34 -4.49 -2.79 9.26
CA TYR A 34 -3.44 -3.74 8.93
C TYR A 34 -2.29 -3.63 9.93
N SER A 35 -1.73 -4.79 10.29
CA SER A 35 -0.58 -4.80 11.20
C SER A 35 0.71 -4.97 10.41
N ASN A 36 1.81 -4.57 11.03
CA ASN A 36 3.13 -4.72 10.46
C ASN A 36 3.25 -4.11 9.06
N VAL A 37 2.62 -2.97 8.89
CA VAL A 37 2.61 -2.29 7.59
C VAL A 37 4.03 -1.98 7.12
N ASP A 38 4.85 -1.42 8.01
CA ASP A 38 6.22 -1.07 7.63
C ASP A 38 7.01 -2.30 7.22
N GLY A 39 6.86 -3.41 7.96
CA GLY A 39 7.57 -4.63 7.61
C GLY A 39 7.22 -5.13 6.22
N HIS A 40 5.96 -5.04 5.85
CA HIS A 40 5.53 -5.51 4.54
C HIS A 40 5.97 -4.59 3.41
N LEU A 41 6.07 -3.29 3.67
CA LEU A 41 6.36 -2.33 2.61
C LEU A 41 7.80 -1.83 2.60
N MET A 42 8.67 -2.41 3.41
CA MET A 42 10.08 -2.00 3.46
C MET A 42 10.92 -2.52 2.30
N GLY A 43 10.50 -3.61 1.67
CA GLY A 43 11.28 -4.23 0.62
C GLY A 43 11.50 -3.31 -0.57
N ARG A 44 12.69 -3.37 -1.17
CA ARG A 44 12.99 -2.55 -2.33
C ARG A 44 12.04 -2.83 -3.48
N LYS A 45 11.79 -4.10 -3.71
CA LYS A 45 10.97 -4.49 -4.85
C LYS A 45 9.55 -3.99 -4.71
N ILE A 46 8.95 -4.20 -3.55
CA ILE A 46 7.57 -3.76 -3.35
C ILE A 46 7.46 -2.25 -3.43
N ARG A 47 8.44 -1.54 -2.87
CA ARG A 47 8.42 -0.08 -2.95
C ARG A 47 8.56 0.40 -4.38
N ALA A 48 9.45 -0.22 -5.14
CA ALA A 48 9.63 0.16 -6.54
C ALA A 48 8.35 -0.08 -7.34
N ASP A 49 7.70 -1.21 -7.08
CA ASP A 49 6.47 -1.54 -7.78
C ASP A 49 5.35 -0.56 -7.44
N LEU A 50 5.24 -0.18 -6.17
CA LEU A 50 4.24 0.79 -5.76
C LEU A 50 4.49 2.16 -6.38
N VAL A 51 5.74 2.58 -6.44
CA VAL A 51 6.10 3.84 -7.07
C VAL A 51 5.75 3.83 -8.55
N LYS A 52 5.96 2.70 -9.21
CA LYS A 52 5.58 2.58 -10.62
C LYS A 52 4.09 2.81 -10.81
N VAL A 53 3.27 2.23 -9.94
CA VAL A 53 1.83 2.43 -10.06
C VAL A 53 1.46 3.88 -9.82
N ILE A 54 2.04 4.48 -8.79
CA ILE A 54 1.78 5.88 -8.49
C ILE A 54 2.10 6.77 -9.68
N ARG A 55 3.26 6.54 -10.28
CA ARG A 55 3.68 7.35 -11.43
C ARG A 55 2.82 7.13 -12.65
N ARG A 56 2.37 5.90 -12.84
CA ARG A 56 1.55 5.59 -14.00
C ARG A 56 0.21 6.29 -13.95
N VAL A 57 -0.34 6.44 -12.75
CA VAL A 57 -1.66 7.02 -12.56
C VAL A 57 -1.61 8.53 -12.45
N ALA A 58 -0.50 9.06 -11.93
CA ALA A 58 -0.36 10.49 -11.68
C ALA A 58 -0.37 11.33 -12.96
#